data_6ec3666f35126929f6e83a08ae0b2c1d
#
_entry.id   6ec3666f35126929f6e83a08ae0b2c1d
#
_cell.length_a   1.000
_cell.length_b   1.000
_cell.length_c   1.000
_cell.angle_alpha   90.00
_cell.angle_beta   90.00
_cell.angle_gamma   90.00
#
_symmetry.space_group_name_H-M   'P 1'
#
loop_
_entity.id
_entity.type
_entity.pdbx_description
1 polymer ?
#
loop_
_entity_poly.entity_id
_entity_poly.type
_entity_poly.pdbx_seq_one_letter_code
_entity_poly.pdbx_strand_id
1 'polypeptide(L)'
;MATKESIRPMLGPGRRLDAGRVLEVVELVDGQPGKLARLVECLWDEDPAVANRAADALERVTRERPARAQKWKESLLGLLAEAGEKKLRWNLALLIPRLKLTVPECRRAAGVLHSYLDDKSSIVKTAALHGLADLTRQDRALLPEVIELLRVSGRSGTPAMRARSRILLEKIENTDKERQPRTSFHMFA
;
A
#
# COMPACT_ATOMS: atom_id res chain seq x y z
N MET A 1 6.52 36.08 4.94
CA MET A 1 6.98 35.42 3.70
C MET A 1 7.24 33.96 4.03
N ALA A 2 6.36 33.04 3.65
CA ALA A 2 6.56 31.61 3.90
C ALA A 2 7.72 31.13 3.01
N THR A 3 8.81 30.71 3.65
CA THR A 3 9.97 30.09 2.98
C THR A 3 9.47 28.96 2.11
N LYS A 4 9.84 29.02 0.81
CA LYS A 4 9.58 27.95 -0.17
C LYS A 4 10.44 26.71 0.23
N GLU A 5 10.05 26.00 1.28
CA GLU A 5 10.74 24.77 1.64
C GLU A 5 10.55 23.75 0.53
N SER A 6 11.65 23.31 -0.05
CA SER A 6 11.69 22.29 -1.07
C SER A 6 11.56 20.91 -0.41
N ILE A 7 10.70 20.03 -0.92
CA ILE A 7 10.45 18.69 -0.34
C ILE A 7 11.73 17.85 -0.29
N ARG A 8 12.52 17.85 -1.37
CA ARG A 8 13.72 17.02 -1.45
C ARG A 8 14.72 17.25 -0.31
N PRO A 9 15.11 18.49 0.05
CA PRO A 9 15.98 18.74 1.22
C PRO A 9 15.39 18.27 2.54
N MET A 10 14.07 18.33 2.72
CA MET A 10 13.41 17.82 3.93
C MET A 10 13.48 16.29 4.05
N LEU A 11 13.51 15.59 2.90
CA LEU A 11 13.65 14.13 2.81
C LEU A 11 15.13 13.70 2.77
N GLY A 12 16.06 14.62 2.54
CA GLY A 12 17.50 14.34 2.46
C GLY A 12 18.12 13.87 3.78
N PRO A 13 19.44 13.64 3.82
CA PRO A 13 20.13 13.14 4.99
C PRO A 13 20.04 14.15 6.15
N GLY A 14 19.13 13.89 7.08
CA GLY A 14 19.11 14.44 8.42
C GLY A 14 19.66 13.40 9.38
N ARG A 15 19.95 13.79 10.63
CA ARG A 15 20.46 12.86 11.65
C ARG A 15 19.67 11.54 11.65
N ARG A 16 20.36 10.44 11.84
CA ARG A 16 19.97 9.03 11.63
C ARG A 16 18.65 8.56 12.30
N LEU A 17 17.94 9.41 12.99
CA LEU A 17 16.72 9.16 13.75
C LEU A 17 15.48 9.96 13.28
N ASP A 18 15.59 10.75 12.21
CA ASP A 18 14.50 11.66 11.82
C ASP A 18 13.42 10.98 10.94
N ALA A 19 12.59 10.13 11.59
CA ALA A 19 11.21 9.93 11.14
C ALA A 19 10.42 11.26 11.18
N GLY A 20 10.89 12.26 11.95
CA GLY A 20 10.24 13.54 12.16
C GLY A 20 9.99 14.36 10.89
N ARG A 21 10.95 14.39 9.96
CA ARG A 21 10.80 15.19 8.74
C ARG A 21 9.81 14.59 7.73
N VAL A 22 9.54 13.29 7.79
CA VAL A 22 8.45 12.67 6.99
C VAL A 22 7.11 13.26 7.40
N LEU A 23 6.85 13.43 8.69
CA LEU A 23 5.60 14.02 9.18
C LEU A 23 5.46 15.49 8.77
N GLU A 24 6.55 16.27 8.86
CA GLU A 24 6.58 17.66 8.39
C GLU A 24 6.26 17.75 6.88
N VAL A 25 6.77 16.81 6.07
CA VAL A 25 6.45 16.74 4.63
C VAL A 25 4.98 16.38 4.41
N VAL A 26 4.42 15.47 5.20
CA VAL A 26 2.99 15.14 5.15
C VAL A 26 2.14 16.37 5.44
N GLU A 27 2.41 17.08 6.53
CA GLU A 27 1.69 18.31 6.91
C GLU A 27 1.82 19.40 5.83
N LEU A 28 3.03 19.56 5.28
CA LEU A 28 3.29 20.53 4.21
C LEU A 28 2.47 20.22 2.94
N VAL A 29 2.39 18.93 2.54
CA VAL A 29 1.64 18.49 1.34
C VAL A 29 0.14 18.55 1.60
N ASP A 30 -0.31 18.30 2.82
CA ASP A 30 -1.72 18.42 3.19
C ASP A 30 -2.19 19.89 3.18
N GLY A 31 -1.37 20.78 3.67
CA GLY A 31 -1.63 22.24 3.62
C GLY A 31 -1.42 22.86 2.22
N GLN A 32 -0.60 22.25 1.37
CA GLN A 32 -0.27 22.73 0.03
C GLN A 32 -0.33 21.61 -1.00
N PRO A 33 -1.53 21.23 -1.50
CA PRO A 33 -1.72 20.09 -2.41
C PRO A 33 -0.88 20.13 -3.70
N GLY A 34 -0.51 21.33 -4.17
CA GLY A 34 0.38 21.52 -5.33
C GLY A 34 1.80 20.95 -5.12
N LYS A 35 2.22 20.73 -3.87
CA LYS A 35 3.53 20.11 -3.56
C LYS A 35 3.54 18.59 -3.71
N LEU A 36 2.38 17.94 -3.86
CA LEU A 36 2.30 16.49 -4.03
C LEU A 36 3.09 16.00 -5.25
N ALA A 37 3.09 16.73 -6.35
CA ALA A 37 3.90 16.38 -7.53
C ALA A 37 5.39 16.27 -7.20
N ARG A 38 5.91 17.21 -6.40
CA ARG A 38 7.31 17.20 -5.96
C ARG A 38 7.62 16.05 -5.01
N LEU A 39 6.67 15.66 -4.17
CA LEU A 39 6.81 14.46 -3.34
C LEU A 39 6.89 13.20 -4.19
N VAL A 40 6.03 13.09 -5.21
CA VAL A 40 6.03 11.95 -6.12
C VAL A 40 7.33 11.88 -6.92
N GLU A 41 7.85 13.00 -7.42
CA GLU A 41 9.14 13.06 -8.12
C GLU A 41 10.29 12.49 -7.27
N CYS A 42 10.28 12.69 -5.96
CA CYS A 42 11.30 12.17 -5.03
C CYS A 42 11.31 10.62 -4.91
N LEU A 43 10.31 9.91 -5.43
CA LEU A 43 10.33 8.45 -5.45
C LEU A 43 11.42 7.87 -6.36
N TRP A 44 11.87 8.63 -7.35
CA TRP A 44 12.94 8.27 -8.29
C TRP A 44 14.24 9.01 -8.00
N ASP A 45 14.41 9.52 -6.78
CA ASP A 45 15.65 10.19 -6.38
C ASP A 45 16.82 9.20 -6.34
N GLU A 46 17.99 9.63 -6.78
CA GLU A 46 19.23 8.85 -6.77
C GLU A 46 19.66 8.45 -5.36
N ASP A 47 19.29 9.26 -4.34
CA ASP A 47 19.51 8.92 -2.94
C ASP A 47 18.38 7.99 -2.45
N PRO A 48 18.68 6.69 -2.16
CA PRO A 48 17.69 5.75 -1.67
C PRO A 48 17.01 6.20 -0.37
N ALA A 49 17.67 7.02 0.46
CA ALA A 49 17.08 7.54 1.68
C ALA A 49 15.96 8.55 1.37
N VAL A 50 16.14 9.38 0.35
CA VAL A 50 15.10 10.31 -0.14
C VAL A 50 13.92 9.52 -0.72
N ALA A 51 14.19 8.58 -1.63
CA ALA A 51 13.14 7.76 -2.25
C ALA A 51 12.32 6.98 -1.20
N ASN A 52 12.99 6.36 -0.23
CA ASN A 52 12.33 5.61 0.84
C ASN A 52 11.46 6.50 1.75
N ARG A 53 11.92 7.72 2.08
CA ARG A 53 11.14 8.68 2.88
C ARG A 53 10.00 9.30 2.08
N ALA A 54 10.21 9.54 0.78
CA ALA A 54 9.16 9.98 -0.13
C ALA A 54 8.03 8.95 -0.21
N ALA A 55 8.36 7.66 -0.29
CA ALA A 55 7.36 6.58 -0.31
C ALA A 55 6.56 6.52 1.01
N ASP A 56 7.22 6.66 2.17
CA ASP A 56 6.53 6.72 3.47
C ASP A 56 5.62 7.96 3.55
N ALA A 57 6.10 9.14 3.16
CA ALA A 57 5.29 10.35 3.14
C ALA A 57 4.09 10.22 2.19
N LEU A 58 4.30 9.69 0.99
CA LEU A 58 3.24 9.51 -0.01
C LEU A 58 2.18 8.50 0.46
N GLU A 59 2.59 7.38 1.07
CA GLU A 59 1.67 6.41 1.65
C GLU A 59 0.78 7.06 2.71
N ARG A 60 1.33 7.88 3.59
CA ARG A 60 0.58 8.60 4.64
C ARG A 60 -0.38 9.65 4.07
N VAL A 61 0.10 10.50 3.16
CA VAL A 61 -0.70 11.55 2.49
C VAL A 61 -1.89 10.97 1.73
N THR A 62 -1.76 9.76 1.21
CA THR A 62 -2.78 9.12 0.36
C THR A 62 -3.63 8.08 1.11
N ARG A 63 -3.32 7.79 2.38
CA ARG A 63 -4.00 6.75 3.16
C ARG A 63 -5.50 6.95 3.22
N GLU A 64 -5.94 8.15 3.55
CA GLU A 64 -7.36 8.51 3.62
C GLU A 64 -7.91 9.05 2.29
N ARG A 65 -7.03 9.49 1.39
CA ARG A 65 -7.40 10.13 0.12
C ARG A 65 -6.57 9.59 -1.04
N PRO A 66 -6.71 8.28 -1.39
CA PRO A 66 -5.89 7.64 -2.43
C PRO A 66 -6.05 8.29 -3.80
N ALA A 67 -7.20 8.89 -4.08
CA ALA A 67 -7.44 9.63 -5.33
C ALA A 67 -6.43 10.74 -5.61
N ARG A 68 -5.74 11.27 -4.59
CA ARG A 68 -4.67 12.28 -4.75
C ARG A 68 -3.50 11.77 -5.61
N ALA A 69 -3.19 10.45 -5.53
CA ALA A 69 -2.10 9.85 -6.31
C ALA A 69 -2.57 9.23 -7.63
N GLN A 70 -3.86 9.27 -7.95
CA GLN A 70 -4.44 8.55 -9.08
C GLN A 70 -3.81 8.90 -10.43
N LYS A 71 -3.43 10.16 -10.66
CA LYS A 71 -2.84 10.59 -11.93
C LYS A 71 -1.44 10.01 -12.19
N TRP A 72 -0.75 9.52 -11.16
CA TRP A 72 0.56 8.87 -11.28
C TRP A 72 0.48 7.34 -11.25
N LYS A 73 -0.73 6.78 -11.34
CA LYS A 73 -1.01 5.35 -11.22
C LYS A 73 -0.05 4.48 -12.06
N GLU A 74 0.09 4.80 -13.34
CA GLU A 74 0.96 4.02 -14.25
C GLU A 74 2.44 4.05 -13.81
N SER A 75 2.95 5.24 -13.47
CA SER A 75 4.33 5.38 -12.98
C SER A 75 4.54 4.62 -11.67
N LEU A 76 3.56 4.66 -10.76
CA LEU A 76 3.64 3.95 -9.49
C LEU A 76 3.55 2.42 -9.67
N LEU A 77 2.75 1.94 -10.63
CA LEU A 77 2.71 0.51 -11.00
C LEU A 77 4.03 0.03 -11.61
N GLY A 78 4.68 0.87 -12.44
CA GLY A 78 6.03 0.59 -12.92
C GLY A 78 7.04 0.52 -11.77
N LEU A 79 7.02 1.52 -10.89
CA LEU A 79 7.93 1.57 -9.73
C LEU A 79 7.72 0.38 -8.78
N LEU A 80 6.48 -0.11 -8.59
CA LEU A 80 6.21 -1.31 -7.80
C LEU A 80 6.98 -2.53 -8.33
N ALA A 81 7.02 -2.69 -9.66
CA ALA A 81 7.70 -3.82 -10.30
C ALA A 81 9.23 -3.71 -10.21
N GLU A 82 9.77 -2.50 -10.22
CA GLU A 82 11.21 -2.22 -10.26
C GLU A 82 11.84 -1.97 -8.88
N ALA A 83 11.01 -1.77 -7.84
CA ALA A 83 11.48 -1.39 -6.52
C ALA A 83 12.50 -2.38 -5.95
N GLY A 84 13.74 -1.92 -5.73
CA GLY A 84 14.82 -2.69 -5.09
C GLY A 84 14.81 -2.58 -3.56
N GLU A 85 14.52 -1.39 -3.06
CA GLU A 85 14.63 -1.06 -1.65
C GLU A 85 13.45 -1.55 -0.80
N LYS A 86 13.75 -2.15 0.35
CA LYS A 86 12.75 -2.71 1.27
C LYS A 86 11.64 -1.74 1.65
N LYS A 87 12.00 -0.49 2.01
CA LYS A 87 11.02 0.51 2.43
C LYS A 87 10.13 0.96 1.28
N LEU A 88 10.70 1.06 0.08
CA LEU A 88 9.97 1.41 -1.12
C LEU A 88 8.94 0.32 -1.46
N ARG A 89 9.37 -0.97 -1.50
CA ARG A 89 8.47 -2.11 -1.70
C ARG A 89 7.31 -2.13 -0.71
N TRP A 90 7.62 -1.97 0.58
CA TRP A 90 6.62 -1.97 1.63
C TRP A 90 5.56 -0.88 1.44
N ASN A 91 5.99 0.37 1.23
CA ASN A 91 5.05 1.49 1.09
C ASN A 91 4.23 1.39 -0.20
N LEU A 92 4.84 1.00 -1.31
CA LEU A 92 4.12 0.78 -2.58
C LEU A 92 3.11 -0.37 -2.49
N ALA A 93 3.45 -1.47 -1.81
CA ALA A 93 2.53 -2.58 -1.58
C ALA A 93 1.26 -2.17 -0.81
N LEU A 94 1.35 -1.16 0.05
CA LEU A 94 0.21 -0.61 0.78
C LEU A 94 -0.55 0.47 0.00
N LEU A 95 0.14 1.24 -0.83
CA LEU A 95 -0.42 2.39 -1.55
C LEU A 95 -1.17 1.96 -2.82
N ILE A 96 -0.52 1.15 -3.67
CA ILE A 96 -1.04 0.81 -5.00
C ILE A 96 -2.45 0.19 -4.96
N PRO A 97 -2.75 -0.78 -4.08
CA PRO A 97 -4.07 -1.40 -4.02
C PRO A 97 -5.22 -0.46 -3.63
N ARG A 98 -4.91 0.72 -3.11
CA ARG A 98 -5.91 1.75 -2.78
C ARG A 98 -6.29 2.63 -3.97
N LEU A 99 -5.48 2.64 -5.04
CA LEU A 99 -5.79 3.37 -6.27
C LEU A 99 -6.91 2.66 -7.03
N LYS A 100 -7.63 3.41 -7.86
CA LYS A 100 -8.60 2.81 -8.79
C LYS A 100 -7.84 2.14 -9.93
N LEU A 101 -7.87 0.81 -9.95
CA LEU A 101 -7.21 -0.03 -10.93
C LEU A 101 -8.25 -0.69 -11.85
N THR A 102 -7.90 -0.88 -13.10
CA THR A 102 -8.62 -1.78 -13.99
C THR A 102 -8.29 -3.24 -13.66
N VAL A 103 -9.07 -4.21 -14.13
CA VAL A 103 -8.83 -5.64 -13.88
C VAL A 103 -7.43 -6.06 -14.34
N PRO A 104 -6.92 -5.70 -15.54
CA PRO A 104 -5.55 -6.00 -15.94
C PRO A 104 -4.48 -5.38 -15.01
N GLU A 105 -4.70 -4.16 -14.55
CA GLU A 105 -3.79 -3.49 -13.61
C GLU A 105 -3.79 -4.16 -12.23
N CYS A 106 -4.98 -4.57 -11.73
CA CYS A 106 -5.09 -5.37 -10.50
C CYS A 106 -4.27 -6.66 -10.60
N ARG A 107 -4.39 -7.39 -11.70
CA ARG A 107 -3.67 -8.65 -11.92
C ARG A 107 -2.17 -8.43 -12.04
N ARG A 108 -1.73 -7.37 -12.74
CA ARG A 108 -0.31 -6.98 -12.81
C ARG A 108 0.23 -6.68 -11.42
N ALA A 109 -0.47 -5.85 -10.64
CA ALA A 109 -0.08 -5.53 -9.28
C ALA A 109 -0.07 -6.78 -8.37
N ALA A 110 -1.07 -7.66 -8.49
CA ALA A 110 -1.14 -8.90 -7.73
C ALA A 110 0.05 -9.82 -8.04
N GLY A 111 0.45 -9.96 -9.30
CA GLY A 111 1.64 -10.74 -9.67
C GLY A 111 2.93 -10.23 -9.03
N VAL A 112 3.12 -8.90 -8.99
CA VAL A 112 4.29 -8.30 -8.31
C VAL A 112 4.20 -8.49 -6.79
N LEU A 113 3.04 -8.25 -6.17
CA LEU A 113 2.86 -8.46 -4.75
C LEU A 113 3.04 -9.93 -4.35
N HIS A 114 2.68 -10.87 -5.24
CA HIS A 114 2.93 -12.30 -5.03
C HIS A 114 4.43 -12.57 -4.93
N SER A 115 5.24 -12.02 -5.83
CA SER A 115 6.71 -12.16 -5.78
C SER A 115 7.31 -11.57 -4.49
N TYR A 116 6.67 -10.57 -3.90
CA TYR A 116 7.10 -9.99 -2.61
C TYR A 116 6.90 -10.93 -1.42
N LEU A 117 6.12 -12.01 -1.55
CA LEU A 117 5.98 -13.03 -0.51
C LEU A 117 7.29 -13.83 -0.30
N ASP A 118 8.18 -13.82 -1.28
CA ASP A 118 9.50 -14.43 -1.20
C ASP A 118 10.60 -13.46 -0.72
N ASP A 119 10.25 -12.18 -0.43
CA ASP A 119 11.19 -11.20 0.08
C ASP A 119 11.84 -11.64 1.40
N LYS A 120 13.10 -11.26 1.62
CA LYS A 120 13.82 -11.53 2.88
C LYS A 120 13.19 -10.81 4.07
N SER A 121 12.48 -9.71 3.83
CA SER A 121 11.87 -8.86 4.86
C SER A 121 10.47 -9.31 5.21
N SER A 122 10.24 -9.69 6.46
CA SER A 122 8.91 -9.99 7.00
C SER A 122 7.92 -8.82 6.85
N ILE A 123 8.41 -7.58 6.89
CA ILE A 123 7.56 -6.38 6.72
C ILE A 123 7.05 -6.30 5.28
N VAL A 124 7.91 -6.56 4.28
CA VAL A 124 7.51 -6.57 2.87
C VAL A 124 6.50 -7.68 2.61
N LYS A 125 6.77 -8.92 3.09
CA LYS A 125 5.82 -10.04 2.98
C LYS A 125 4.46 -9.70 3.59
N THR A 126 4.46 -9.10 4.77
CA THR A 126 3.22 -8.71 5.48
C THR A 126 2.45 -7.62 4.72
N ALA A 127 3.15 -6.64 4.14
CA ALA A 127 2.55 -5.62 3.31
C ALA A 127 1.99 -6.19 2.00
N ALA A 128 2.69 -7.15 1.40
CA ALA A 128 2.22 -7.86 0.20
C ALA A 128 0.90 -8.61 0.47
N LEU A 129 0.80 -9.34 1.57
CA LEU A 129 -0.45 -9.98 2.00
C LEU A 129 -1.59 -8.97 2.16
N HIS A 130 -1.29 -7.80 2.75
CA HIS A 130 -2.28 -6.74 2.89
C HIS A 130 -2.71 -6.19 1.54
N GLY A 131 -1.76 -5.88 0.67
CA GLY A 131 -2.05 -5.38 -0.67
C GLY A 131 -2.87 -6.36 -1.51
N LEU A 132 -2.51 -7.65 -1.49
CA LEU A 132 -3.28 -8.70 -2.17
C LEU A 132 -4.73 -8.77 -1.67
N ALA A 133 -4.93 -8.71 -0.35
CA ALA A 133 -6.27 -8.68 0.24
C ALA A 133 -7.08 -7.44 -0.18
N ASP A 134 -6.45 -6.27 -0.26
CA ASP A 134 -7.15 -5.05 -0.71
C ASP A 134 -7.49 -5.10 -2.22
N LEU A 135 -6.66 -5.72 -3.06
CA LEU A 135 -6.95 -5.91 -4.50
C LEU A 135 -8.20 -6.75 -4.76
N THR A 136 -8.54 -7.70 -3.88
CA THR A 136 -9.75 -8.54 -4.03
C THR A 136 -11.05 -7.73 -4.04
N ARG A 137 -11.02 -6.48 -3.58
CA ARG A 137 -12.17 -5.58 -3.62
C ARG A 137 -12.44 -5.05 -5.03
N GLN A 138 -11.41 -4.99 -5.85
CA GLN A 138 -11.45 -4.47 -7.22
C GLN A 138 -11.50 -5.61 -8.26
N ASP A 139 -10.82 -6.74 -8.00
CA ASP A 139 -10.95 -7.97 -8.80
C ASP A 139 -11.25 -9.16 -7.89
N ARG A 140 -12.53 -9.57 -7.85
CA ARG A 140 -13.00 -10.70 -7.02
C ARG A 140 -12.45 -12.06 -7.48
N ALA A 141 -11.96 -12.15 -8.70
CA ALA A 141 -11.34 -13.38 -9.18
C ALA A 141 -10.07 -13.76 -8.41
N LEU A 142 -9.41 -12.77 -7.77
CA LEU A 142 -8.24 -12.98 -6.90
C LEU A 142 -8.59 -13.59 -5.54
N LEU A 143 -9.86 -13.54 -5.12
CA LEU A 143 -10.27 -13.86 -3.75
C LEU A 143 -9.95 -15.29 -3.30
N PRO A 144 -10.23 -16.35 -4.09
CA PRO A 144 -9.96 -17.72 -3.65
C PRO A 144 -8.47 -17.96 -3.37
N GLU A 145 -7.60 -17.48 -4.26
CA GLU A 145 -6.15 -17.58 -4.11
C GLU A 145 -5.65 -16.79 -2.88
N VAL A 146 -6.12 -15.57 -2.71
CA VAL A 146 -5.72 -14.70 -1.57
C VAL A 146 -6.15 -15.31 -0.23
N ILE A 147 -7.35 -15.89 -0.14
CA ILE A 147 -7.79 -16.60 1.07
C ILE A 147 -6.83 -17.75 1.41
N GLU A 148 -6.44 -18.54 0.42
CA GLU A 148 -5.53 -19.67 0.67
C GLU A 148 -4.13 -19.18 1.08
N LEU A 149 -3.60 -18.15 0.43
CA LEU A 149 -2.35 -17.49 0.83
C LEU A 149 -2.39 -16.98 2.29
N LEU A 150 -3.49 -16.37 2.69
CA LEU A 150 -3.68 -15.88 4.05
C LEU A 150 -3.77 -17.04 5.05
N ARG A 151 -4.44 -18.15 4.72
CA ARG A 151 -4.52 -19.35 5.57
C ARG A 151 -3.14 -19.99 5.76
N VAL A 152 -2.39 -20.16 4.68
CA VAL A 152 -1.02 -20.70 4.73
C VAL A 152 -0.13 -19.79 5.56
N SER A 153 -0.14 -18.48 5.29
CA SER A 153 0.65 -17.49 6.04
C SER A 153 0.24 -17.40 7.51
N GLY A 154 -1.04 -17.64 7.82
CA GLY A 154 -1.57 -17.69 9.17
C GLY A 154 -1.07 -18.89 9.98
N ARG A 155 -0.72 -20.00 9.34
CA ARG A 155 -0.18 -21.21 9.94
C ARG A 155 1.34 -21.19 10.05
N SER A 156 2.03 -20.94 8.94
CA SER A 156 3.48 -21.13 8.78
C SER A 156 4.30 -19.85 8.62
N GLY A 157 3.66 -18.68 8.52
CA GLY A 157 4.34 -17.41 8.35
C GLY A 157 5.08 -16.91 9.59
N THR A 158 5.81 -15.80 9.45
CA THR A 158 6.41 -15.09 10.58
C THR A 158 5.33 -14.61 11.57
N PRO A 159 5.66 -14.26 12.83
CA PRO A 159 4.67 -13.74 13.78
C PRO A 159 3.85 -12.57 13.23
N ALA A 160 4.49 -11.65 12.50
CA ALA A 160 3.81 -10.51 11.87
C ALA A 160 2.85 -10.95 10.75
N MET A 161 3.25 -11.89 9.90
CA MET A 161 2.40 -12.47 8.85
C MET A 161 1.20 -13.19 9.46
N ARG A 162 1.42 -14.04 10.49
CA ARG A 162 0.33 -14.75 11.16
C ARG A 162 -0.72 -13.81 11.76
N ALA A 163 -0.25 -12.77 12.46
CA ALA A 163 -1.14 -11.77 13.05
C ALA A 163 -1.94 -11.01 11.97
N ARG A 164 -1.25 -10.57 10.91
CA ARG A 164 -1.90 -9.84 9.81
C ARG A 164 -2.89 -10.72 9.04
N SER A 165 -2.55 -11.96 8.75
CA SER A 165 -3.41 -12.89 8.03
C SER A 165 -4.74 -13.14 8.76
N ARG A 166 -4.72 -13.31 10.08
CA ARG A 166 -5.95 -13.45 10.88
C ARG A 166 -6.87 -12.24 10.73
N ILE A 167 -6.32 -11.03 10.87
CA ILE A 167 -7.07 -9.78 10.72
C ILE A 167 -7.67 -9.65 9.31
N LEU A 168 -6.90 -10.00 8.27
CA LEU A 168 -7.36 -9.89 6.89
C LEU A 168 -8.43 -10.92 6.54
N LEU A 169 -8.31 -12.17 7.03
CA LEU A 169 -9.33 -13.20 6.85
C LEU A 169 -10.66 -12.78 7.50
N GLU A 170 -10.61 -12.33 8.75
CA GLU A 170 -11.80 -11.83 9.45
C GLU A 170 -12.46 -10.67 8.70
N LYS A 171 -11.67 -9.72 8.18
CA LYS A 171 -12.17 -8.59 7.40
C LYS A 171 -12.84 -9.03 6.09
N ILE A 172 -12.26 -10.02 5.39
CA ILE A 172 -12.82 -10.57 4.17
C ILE A 172 -14.16 -11.27 4.47
N GLU A 173 -14.20 -12.13 5.49
CA GLU A 173 -15.40 -12.85 5.90
C GLU A 173 -16.55 -11.91 6.32
N ASN A 174 -16.26 -10.84 7.05
CA ASN A 174 -17.23 -9.86 7.44
C ASN A 174 -17.79 -9.09 6.23
N THR A 175 -16.92 -8.71 5.30
CA THR A 175 -17.35 -8.03 4.06
C THR A 175 -18.24 -8.93 3.20
N ASP A 176 -17.97 -10.23 3.14
CA ASP A 176 -18.78 -11.18 2.38
C ASP A 176 -20.15 -11.43 3.04
N LYS A 177 -20.20 -11.49 4.38
CA LYS A 177 -21.48 -11.59 5.12
C LYS A 177 -22.38 -10.38 4.89
N GLU A 178 -21.81 -9.18 4.86
CA GLU A 178 -22.55 -7.93 4.60
C GLU A 178 -23.10 -7.86 3.16
N ARG A 179 -22.44 -8.52 2.20
CA ARG A 179 -22.86 -8.56 0.78
C ARG A 179 -23.86 -9.63 0.45
N GLN A 180 -24.00 -10.66 1.28
CA GLN A 180 -25.04 -11.67 1.11
C GLN A 180 -26.37 -11.09 1.62
N PRO A 181 -27.40 -10.90 0.75
CA PRO A 181 -28.72 -10.47 1.24
C PRO A 181 -29.21 -11.52 2.24
N ARG A 182 -29.66 -11.07 3.41
CA ARG A 182 -30.39 -11.91 4.36
C ARG A 182 -31.57 -12.48 3.59
N THR A 183 -31.47 -13.70 3.11
CA THR A 183 -32.63 -14.48 2.64
C THR A 183 -33.54 -14.67 3.85
N SER A 184 -34.52 -13.77 3.99
CA SER A 184 -35.62 -13.97 4.92
C SER A 184 -36.39 -15.19 4.44
N PHE A 185 -36.10 -16.34 5.05
CA PHE A 185 -37.03 -17.46 5.00
C PHE A 185 -38.31 -17.00 5.69
N HIS A 186 -39.26 -16.44 4.94
CA HIS A 186 -40.66 -16.45 5.35
C HIS A 186 -41.12 -17.91 5.14
N MET A 187 -41.05 -18.66 6.22
CA MET A 187 -41.78 -19.89 6.34
C MET A 187 -43.28 -19.51 6.45
N PHE A 188 -44.02 -19.71 5.37
CA PHE A 188 -45.46 -19.71 5.41
C PHE A 188 -45.86 -20.91 6.26
N ALA A 189 -46.51 -20.59 7.41
CA ALA A 189 -47.35 -21.51 8.17
C ALA A 189 -48.75 -21.50 7.55
#